data_ce0d14454c6a58222476624538c0ff43
#
_entry.id   ce0d14454c6a58222476624538c0ff43
#
_cell.length_a   1.000
_cell.length_b   1.000
_cell.length_c   1.000
_cell.angle_alpha   90.00
_cell.angle_beta   90.00
_cell.angle_gamma   90.00
#
_symmetry.space_group_name_H-M   'P 1'
#
loop_
_entity.id
_entity.type
_entity.pdbx_description
1 polymer ?
#
loop_
_entity_poly.entity_id
_entity_poly.type
_entity_poly.pdbx_seq_one_letter_code
_entity_poly.pdbx_strand_id
1 'polypeptide(L)'
;MRKVEAAAEQMARVPPEVVWSLLSDVMVYPQWGPWRKAGYRSQGDPAAHGKGAVYWLEGSKRYGFRYPVSVEEILDAEPGQRLAYTVLRGIPVRNYRAEVTLTPSPDGTLIRWGASWDRTIMGRLVYPSLRNLYPVIVAGLVKAAEASQS
;
A
#
# COMPACT_ATOMS: atom_id res chain seq x y z
N MET A 1 14.69 18.38 -5.95
CA MET A 1 13.91 18.83 -4.77
C MET A 1 14.03 17.77 -3.66
N ARG A 2 14.11 18.23 -2.43
CA ARG A 2 14.14 17.31 -1.29
C ARG A 2 12.83 16.56 -1.18
N LYS A 3 12.92 15.32 -0.69
CA LYS A 3 11.75 14.46 -0.51
C LYS A 3 11.32 14.40 0.95
N VAL A 4 10.02 14.22 1.14
CA VAL A 4 9.46 13.76 2.41
C VAL A 4 9.35 12.24 2.31
N GLU A 5 9.71 11.55 3.38
CA GLU A 5 9.63 10.09 3.42
C GLU A 5 8.85 9.63 4.64
N ALA A 6 8.08 8.58 4.48
CA ALA A 6 7.39 7.91 5.57
C ALA A 6 7.41 6.41 5.29
N ALA A 7 7.57 5.62 6.34
CA ALA A 7 7.61 4.16 6.21
C ALA A 7 7.16 3.49 7.49
N ALA A 8 6.72 2.24 7.35
CA ALA A 8 6.42 1.36 8.47
C ALA A 8 6.88 -0.04 8.09
N GLU A 9 7.29 -0.81 9.08
CA GLU A 9 7.63 -2.21 8.84
C GLU A 9 7.22 -3.08 10.01
N GLN A 10 6.92 -4.34 9.71
CA GLN A 10 6.52 -5.32 10.71
C GLN A 10 6.78 -6.72 10.17
N MET A 11 7.11 -7.64 11.08
CA MET A 11 7.28 -9.05 10.75
C MET A 11 5.94 -9.76 10.74
N ALA A 12 5.66 -10.52 9.68
CA ALA A 12 4.55 -11.45 9.61
C ALA A 12 5.11 -12.88 9.70
N ARG A 13 4.48 -13.72 10.51
CA ARG A 13 4.95 -15.10 10.74
C ARG A 13 4.42 -16.05 9.68
N VAL A 14 4.57 -15.69 8.43
CA VAL A 14 4.12 -16.45 7.26
C VAL A 14 5.11 -16.25 6.12
N PRO A 15 5.15 -17.18 5.14
CA PRO A 15 6.02 -16.98 3.97
C PRO A 15 5.55 -15.81 3.10
N PRO A 16 6.45 -15.26 2.26
CA PRO A 16 6.10 -14.12 1.40
C PRO A 16 4.89 -14.36 0.47
N GLU A 17 4.69 -15.58 0.01
CA GLU A 17 3.58 -15.93 -0.89
C GLU A 17 2.22 -15.65 -0.24
N VAL A 18 2.11 -15.85 1.05
CA VAL A 18 0.87 -15.61 1.79
C VAL A 18 0.58 -14.11 1.86
N VAL A 19 1.60 -13.31 2.16
CA VAL A 19 1.47 -11.85 2.16
C VAL A 19 1.14 -11.35 0.75
N TRP A 20 1.86 -11.87 -0.26
CA TRP A 20 1.67 -11.45 -1.64
C TRP A 20 0.25 -11.72 -2.13
N SER A 21 -0.36 -12.83 -1.74
CA SER A 21 -1.74 -13.14 -2.15
C SER A 21 -2.75 -12.07 -1.73
N LEU A 22 -2.50 -11.39 -0.61
CA LEU A 22 -3.34 -10.29 -0.13
C LEU A 22 -2.97 -8.96 -0.77
N LEU A 23 -1.69 -8.75 -1.02
CA LEU A 23 -1.15 -7.50 -1.56
C LEU A 23 -1.40 -7.38 -3.06
N SER A 24 -1.49 -8.47 -3.78
CA SER A 24 -1.57 -8.52 -5.25
C SER A 24 -3.00 -8.53 -5.79
N ASP A 25 -3.98 -8.12 -4.99
CA ASP A 25 -5.37 -8.02 -5.46
C ASP A 25 -6.06 -6.88 -4.70
N VAL A 26 -6.28 -5.76 -5.40
CA VAL A 26 -6.92 -4.61 -4.77
C VAL A 26 -8.34 -4.92 -4.31
N MET A 27 -9.01 -5.89 -4.93
CA MET A 27 -10.38 -6.24 -4.57
C MET A 27 -10.52 -6.77 -3.15
N VAL A 28 -9.43 -7.30 -2.56
CA VAL A 28 -9.45 -7.78 -1.18
C VAL A 28 -8.90 -6.77 -0.17
N TYR A 29 -8.40 -5.62 -0.63
CA TYR A 29 -7.84 -4.60 0.27
C TYR A 29 -8.82 -4.17 1.39
N PRO A 30 -10.11 -3.99 1.13
CA PRO A 30 -11.05 -3.62 2.21
C PRO A 30 -11.15 -4.67 3.31
N GLN A 31 -10.77 -5.91 3.05
CA GLN A 31 -10.82 -6.98 4.05
C GLN A 31 -9.71 -6.85 5.09
N TRP A 32 -8.59 -6.21 4.75
CA TRP A 32 -7.46 -6.15 5.67
C TRP A 32 -6.95 -4.73 5.94
N GLY A 33 -7.22 -3.76 5.10
CA GLY A 33 -6.71 -2.40 5.23
C GLY A 33 -7.79 -1.39 5.63
N PRO A 34 -7.40 -0.12 5.81
CA PRO A 34 -8.31 0.92 6.27
C PRO A 34 -9.15 1.50 5.11
N TRP A 35 -9.59 0.65 4.21
CA TRP A 35 -10.38 1.06 3.05
C TRP A 35 -11.77 0.44 3.12
N ARG A 36 -12.77 1.24 2.76
CA ARG A 36 -14.16 0.83 2.74
C ARG A 36 -14.51 0.08 1.46
N LYS A 37 -13.98 0.57 0.35
CA LYS A 37 -14.21 -0.01 -0.99
C LYS A 37 -12.93 0.14 -1.83
N ALA A 38 -12.80 -0.74 -2.81
CA ALA A 38 -11.70 -0.70 -3.77
C ALA A 38 -12.13 -1.35 -5.08
N GLY A 39 -11.45 -1.00 -6.17
CA GLY A 39 -11.73 -1.62 -7.45
C GLY A 39 -10.70 -1.22 -8.51
N TYR A 40 -10.71 -1.93 -9.62
CA TYR A 40 -9.86 -1.61 -10.77
C TYR A 40 -10.56 -0.65 -11.72
N ARG A 41 -9.80 0.28 -12.27
CA ARG A 41 -10.17 1.04 -13.48
C ARG A 41 -9.65 0.34 -14.71
N SER A 42 -8.41 -0.20 -14.64
CA SER A 42 -7.83 -1.02 -15.69
C SER A 42 -6.87 -2.01 -15.06
N GLN A 43 -6.80 -3.19 -15.64
CA GLN A 43 -5.90 -4.23 -15.15
C GLN A 43 -4.51 -4.05 -15.75
N GLY A 44 -3.51 -4.57 -15.05
CA GLY A 44 -2.12 -4.54 -15.48
C GLY A 44 -1.73 -5.75 -16.28
N ASP A 45 -0.42 -5.93 -16.45
CA ASP A 45 0.16 -6.99 -17.24
C ASP A 45 1.46 -7.47 -16.58
N PRO A 46 1.70 -8.78 -16.45
CA PRO A 46 0.88 -9.92 -16.89
C PRO A 46 -0.30 -10.24 -15.95
N ALA A 47 -0.29 -9.75 -14.72
CA ALA A 47 -1.36 -9.99 -13.76
C ALA A 47 -2.29 -8.79 -13.66
N ALA A 48 -3.51 -8.99 -13.17
CA ALA A 48 -4.48 -7.90 -12.99
C ALA A 48 -3.91 -6.75 -12.13
N HIS A 49 -3.21 -7.08 -11.05
CA HIS A 49 -2.54 -6.10 -10.19
C HIS A 49 -1.04 -6.02 -10.52
N GLY A 50 -0.72 -6.09 -11.81
CA GLY A 50 0.63 -5.96 -12.32
C GLY A 50 0.92 -4.56 -12.81
N LYS A 51 2.08 -4.40 -13.46
CA LYS A 51 2.54 -3.13 -13.99
C LYS A 51 1.48 -2.50 -14.89
N GLY A 52 1.18 -1.23 -14.67
CA GLY A 52 0.19 -0.49 -15.44
C GLY A 52 -1.23 -0.57 -14.89
N ALA A 53 -1.50 -1.41 -13.90
CA ALA A 53 -2.82 -1.48 -13.29
C ALA A 53 -3.18 -0.12 -12.68
N VAL A 54 -4.40 0.33 -12.92
CA VAL A 54 -4.94 1.54 -12.29
C VAL A 54 -6.15 1.13 -11.45
N TYR A 55 -6.14 1.54 -10.20
CA TYR A 55 -7.16 1.17 -9.24
C TYR A 55 -7.52 2.35 -8.35
N TRP A 56 -8.65 2.24 -7.66
CA TRP A 56 -9.11 3.27 -6.75
C TRP A 56 -9.37 2.68 -5.37
N LEU A 57 -9.18 3.52 -4.35
CA LEU A 57 -9.40 3.18 -2.95
C LEU A 57 -10.27 4.25 -2.32
N GLU A 58 -11.29 3.82 -1.58
CA GLU A 58 -12.15 4.70 -0.80
C GLU A 58 -11.84 4.51 0.67
N GLY A 59 -11.42 5.56 1.34
CA GLY A 59 -10.98 5.50 2.73
C GLY A 59 -12.12 5.27 3.70
N SER A 60 -11.78 4.78 4.89
CA SER A 60 -12.71 4.60 5.98
C SER A 60 -12.79 5.88 6.82
N LYS A 61 -14.01 6.26 7.21
CA LYS A 61 -14.26 7.39 8.09
C LYS A 61 -13.53 7.27 9.44
N ARG A 62 -13.24 6.04 9.86
CA ARG A 62 -12.56 5.71 11.13
C ARG A 62 -11.18 6.36 11.26
N TYR A 63 -10.51 6.63 10.15
CA TYR A 63 -9.14 7.17 10.17
C TYR A 63 -9.10 8.65 9.80
N GLY A 64 -10.20 9.39 10.03
CA GLY A 64 -10.26 10.80 9.74
C GLY A 64 -10.53 11.14 8.28
N PHE A 65 -10.73 10.14 7.44
CA PHE A 65 -11.06 10.32 6.05
C PHE A 65 -12.56 10.42 5.86
N ARG A 66 -13.03 11.43 5.16
CA ARG A 66 -14.41 11.49 4.68
C ARG A 66 -14.48 10.79 3.34
N TYR A 67 -14.37 9.48 3.35
CA TYR A 67 -14.42 8.65 2.14
C TYR A 67 -13.58 9.20 0.98
N PRO A 68 -12.32 9.61 1.23
CA PRO A 68 -11.50 10.07 0.11
C PRO A 68 -11.29 8.94 -0.86
N VAL A 69 -11.33 9.26 -2.14
CA VAL A 69 -11.01 8.32 -3.19
C VAL A 69 -9.61 8.66 -3.68
N SER A 70 -8.69 7.72 -3.57
CA SER A 70 -7.41 7.81 -4.24
C SER A 70 -7.43 6.93 -5.48
N VAL A 71 -6.78 7.40 -6.53
CA VAL A 71 -6.56 6.62 -7.75
C VAL A 71 -5.07 6.41 -7.87
N GLU A 72 -4.66 5.15 -8.03
CA GLU A 72 -3.26 4.75 -7.97
C GLU A 72 -2.91 3.90 -9.18
N GLU A 73 -1.63 3.87 -9.51
CA GLU A 73 -1.12 3.09 -10.62
C GLU A 73 0.08 2.26 -10.17
N ILE A 74 0.09 0.98 -10.53
CA ILE A 74 1.24 0.10 -10.29
C ILE A 74 2.34 0.45 -11.27
N LEU A 75 3.49 0.84 -10.74
CA LEU A 75 4.68 1.18 -11.53
C LEU A 75 5.52 -0.06 -11.81
N ASP A 76 5.57 -0.99 -10.86
CA ASP A 76 6.36 -2.21 -10.98
C ASP A 76 5.83 -3.25 -10.00
N ALA A 77 5.90 -4.52 -10.38
CA ALA A 77 5.47 -5.62 -9.53
C ALA A 77 6.36 -6.83 -9.76
N GLU A 78 7.03 -7.26 -8.69
CA GLU A 78 7.81 -8.51 -8.66
C GLU A 78 7.13 -9.46 -7.70
N PRO A 79 6.41 -10.48 -8.21
CA PRO A 79 5.60 -11.37 -7.36
C PRO A 79 6.38 -11.93 -6.18
N GLY A 80 5.79 -11.83 -5.00
CA GLY A 80 6.38 -12.32 -3.76
C GLY A 80 7.51 -11.46 -3.19
N GLN A 81 7.91 -10.38 -3.87
CA GLN A 81 9.07 -9.59 -3.49
C GLN A 81 8.79 -8.10 -3.31
N ARG A 82 8.16 -7.46 -4.32
CA ARG A 82 8.07 -6.01 -4.33
C ARG A 82 6.90 -5.51 -5.17
N LEU A 83 6.25 -4.47 -4.68
CA LEU A 83 5.21 -3.75 -5.40
C LEU A 83 5.50 -2.26 -5.27
N ALA A 84 5.58 -1.54 -6.40
CA ALA A 84 5.76 -0.10 -6.40
C ALA A 84 4.57 0.57 -7.08
N TYR A 85 4.09 1.69 -6.52
CA TYR A 85 2.95 2.39 -7.08
C TYR A 85 3.06 3.90 -6.89
N THR A 86 2.26 4.64 -7.65
CA THR A 86 2.11 6.07 -7.50
C THR A 86 0.65 6.45 -7.32
N VAL A 87 0.41 7.65 -6.85
CA VAL A 87 -0.93 8.22 -6.71
C VAL A 87 -1.20 9.15 -7.88
N LEU A 88 -2.28 8.89 -8.61
CA LEU A 88 -2.73 9.75 -9.72
C LEU A 88 -3.69 10.83 -9.24
N ARG A 89 -4.49 10.53 -8.21
CA ARG A 89 -5.47 11.45 -7.63
C ARG A 89 -5.70 11.15 -6.16
N GLY A 90 -6.16 12.15 -5.42
CA GLY A 90 -6.68 11.98 -4.06
C GLY A 90 -5.72 12.37 -2.97
N ILE A 91 -4.43 12.45 -3.25
CA ILE A 91 -3.43 12.95 -2.31
C ILE A 91 -2.74 14.14 -2.97
N PRO A 92 -2.78 15.33 -2.38
CA PRO A 92 -2.27 16.55 -3.02
C PRO A 92 -0.75 16.68 -2.89
N VAL A 93 -0.03 15.70 -3.42
CA VAL A 93 1.44 15.65 -3.39
C VAL A 93 1.97 15.46 -4.80
N ARG A 94 3.25 15.78 -5.00
CA ARG A 94 3.93 15.65 -6.30
C ARG A 94 4.98 14.56 -6.22
N ASN A 95 5.10 13.82 -7.33
CA ASN A 95 6.12 12.78 -7.50
C ASN A 95 6.08 11.75 -6.36
N TYR A 96 4.87 11.34 -6.02
CA TYR A 96 4.65 10.30 -5.02
C TYR A 96 5.07 8.95 -5.59
N ARG A 97 5.87 8.22 -4.81
CA ARG A 97 6.23 6.86 -5.12
C ARG A 97 6.24 6.06 -3.83
N ALA A 98 5.46 5.00 -3.80
CA ALA A 98 5.45 4.07 -2.68
C ALA A 98 6.02 2.73 -3.14
N GLU A 99 6.60 2.02 -2.20
CA GLU A 99 7.14 0.69 -2.44
C GLU A 99 6.88 -0.20 -1.24
N VAL A 100 6.34 -1.37 -1.51
CA VAL A 100 6.14 -2.42 -0.52
C VAL A 100 7.14 -3.52 -0.81
N THR A 101 7.99 -3.85 0.15
CA THR A 101 8.97 -4.91 0.00
C THR A 101 8.70 -6.04 0.98
N LEU A 102 8.87 -7.27 0.50
CA LEU A 102 8.70 -8.47 1.29
C LEU A 102 10.04 -9.17 1.37
N THR A 103 10.64 -9.18 2.55
CA THR A 103 11.95 -9.80 2.76
C THR A 103 11.79 -11.07 3.57
N PRO A 104 12.10 -12.25 2.97
CA PRO A 104 12.00 -13.50 3.72
C PRO A 104 13.04 -13.55 4.84
N SER A 105 12.64 -14.18 5.94
CA SER A 105 13.53 -14.44 7.08
C SER A 105 13.18 -15.80 7.67
N PRO A 106 14.04 -16.35 8.56
CA PRO A 106 13.72 -17.61 9.22
C PRO A 106 12.40 -17.62 9.98
N ASP A 107 11.98 -16.44 10.48
CA ASP A 107 10.78 -16.31 11.29
C ASP A 107 9.54 -15.90 10.49
N GLY A 108 9.67 -15.69 9.18
CA GLY A 108 8.55 -15.27 8.35
C GLY A 108 8.95 -14.26 7.28
N THR A 109 8.20 -13.17 7.17
CA THR A 109 8.41 -12.14 6.16
C THR A 109 8.44 -10.76 6.81
N LEU A 110 9.50 -10.00 6.58
CA LEU A 110 9.52 -8.59 6.96
C LEU A 110 8.84 -7.79 5.87
N ILE A 111 7.76 -7.11 6.23
CA ILE A 111 7.00 -6.25 5.34
C ILE A 111 7.42 -4.82 5.61
N ARG A 112 7.89 -4.11 4.58
CA ARG A 112 8.17 -2.68 4.67
C ARG A 112 7.31 -1.94 3.66
N TRP A 113 6.56 -0.96 4.12
CA TRP A 113 5.74 -0.09 3.28
C TRP A 113 6.27 1.32 3.42
N GLY A 114 6.87 1.86 2.37
CA GLY A 114 7.46 3.18 2.39
C GLY A 114 7.03 4.01 1.21
N ALA A 115 7.04 5.33 1.39
CA ALA A 115 6.70 6.26 0.32
C ALA A 115 7.55 7.51 0.43
N SER A 116 7.74 8.17 -0.72
CA SER A 116 8.40 9.47 -0.79
C SER A 116 7.61 10.38 -1.74
N TRP A 117 7.68 11.68 -1.49
CA TRP A 117 7.05 12.68 -2.34
C TRP A 117 7.78 14.00 -2.17
N ASP A 118 7.50 14.95 -3.06
CA ASP A 118 8.18 16.24 -3.04
C ASP A 118 7.83 17.04 -1.78
N ARG A 119 8.82 17.76 -1.26
CA ARG A 119 8.69 18.57 -0.04
C ARG A 119 8.07 19.94 -0.37
N THR A 120 6.87 19.92 -0.91
CA THR A 120 6.05 21.10 -1.11
C THR A 120 5.34 21.48 0.19
N ILE A 121 4.64 22.61 0.22
CA ILE A 121 3.83 22.99 1.38
C ILE A 121 2.79 21.90 1.66
N MET A 122 2.06 21.47 0.63
CA MET A 122 1.08 20.38 0.79
C MET A 122 1.74 19.06 1.13
N GLY A 123 2.90 18.78 0.55
CA GLY A 123 3.66 17.56 0.86
C GLY A 123 4.04 17.47 2.34
N ARG A 124 4.37 18.60 2.96
CA ARG A 124 4.65 18.64 4.39
C ARG A 124 3.38 18.57 5.24
N LEU A 125 2.28 19.19 4.77
CA LEU A 125 1.01 19.17 5.50
C LEU A 125 0.38 17.78 5.58
N VAL A 126 0.53 16.96 4.55
CA VAL A 126 -0.04 15.59 4.55
C VAL A 126 0.86 14.59 5.27
N TYR A 127 2.10 14.94 5.57
CA TYR A 127 3.06 14.01 6.17
C TYR A 127 2.53 13.32 7.45
N PRO A 128 1.98 14.06 8.45
CA PRO A 128 1.50 13.38 9.66
C PRO A 128 0.41 12.34 9.38
N SER A 129 -0.47 12.62 8.43
CA SER A 129 -1.54 11.66 8.07
C SER A 129 -0.96 10.40 7.46
N LEU A 130 -0.02 10.52 6.53
CA LEU A 130 0.58 9.36 5.88
C LEU A 130 1.50 8.59 6.82
N ARG A 131 2.27 9.31 7.65
CA ARG A 131 3.11 8.68 8.67
C ARG A 131 2.30 7.79 9.62
N ASN A 132 1.10 8.23 9.97
CA ASN A 132 0.22 7.48 10.87
C ASN A 132 -0.58 6.40 10.13
N LEU A 133 -0.78 6.54 8.82
CA LEU A 133 -1.53 5.60 8.01
C LEU A 133 -0.75 4.31 7.72
N TYR A 134 0.52 4.43 7.35
CA TYR A 134 1.30 3.26 6.93
C TYR A 134 1.41 2.18 8.01
N PRO A 135 1.63 2.51 9.30
CA PRO A 135 1.61 1.48 10.34
C PRO A 135 0.27 0.75 10.44
N VAL A 136 -0.84 1.46 10.22
CA VAL A 136 -2.18 0.85 10.23
C VAL A 136 -2.34 -0.13 9.07
N ILE A 137 -1.87 0.26 7.89
CA ILE A 137 -1.91 -0.60 6.69
C ILE A 137 -1.09 -1.87 6.93
N VAL A 138 0.15 -1.72 7.37
CA VAL A 138 1.06 -2.85 7.58
C VAL A 138 0.51 -3.79 8.66
N ALA A 139 0.01 -3.24 9.77
CA ALA A 139 -0.56 -4.05 10.84
C ALA A 139 -1.77 -4.86 10.36
N GLY A 140 -2.63 -4.26 9.54
CA GLY A 140 -3.78 -4.95 8.95
C GLY A 140 -3.36 -6.09 8.04
N LEU A 141 -2.36 -5.84 7.21
CA LEU A 141 -1.81 -6.85 6.30
C LEU A 141 -1.20 -8.02 7.06
N VAL A 142 -0.41 -7.75 8.10
CA VAL A 142 0.19 -8.80 8.95
C VAL A 142 -0.90 -9.64 9.60
N LYS A 143 -1.88 -8.99 10.20
CA LYS A 143 -2.97 -9.69 10.88
C LYS A 143 -3.74 -10.62 9.93
N ALA A 144 -4.07 -10.12 8.74
CA ALA A 144 -4.79 -10.92 7.75
C ALA A 144 -3.95 -12.08 7.22
N ALA A 145 -2.66 -11.83 6.96
CA ALA A 145 -1.76 -12.87 6.47
C ALA A 145 -1.59 -13.98 7.48
N GLU A 146 -1.38 -13.65 8.76
CA GLU A 146 -1.25 -14.65 9.82
C GLU A 146 -2.56 -15.42 10.05
N ALA A 147 -3.70 -14.74 9.98
CA ALA A 147 -5.00 -15.38 10.14
C ALA A 147 -5.29 -16.40 9.02
N SER A 148 -4.79 -16.16 7.81
CA SER A 148 -5.03 -17.04 6.67
C SER A 148 -4.33 -18.39 6.80
N GLN A 149 -3.38 -18.52 7.75
CA GLN A 149 -2.61 -19.76 7.99
C GLN A 149 -3.07 -20.54 9.24
N SER A 150 -4.07 -20.03 9.95
CA SER A 150 -4.58 -20.70 11.15
C SER A 150 -5.74 -21.64 10.84
#